data_fc2d173c86bc482d8a6343445563d1a2
#
_entry.id   fc2d173c86bc482d8a6343445563d1a2
#
_cell.length_a   1.000
_cell.length_b   1.000
_cell.length_c   1.000
_cell.angle_alpha   90.00
_cell.angle_beta   90.00
_cell.angle_gamma   90.00
#
_symmetry.space_group_name_H-M   'P 1'
#
loop_
_entity.id
_entity.type
_entity.pdbx_description
1 polymer ?
#
loop_
_entity_poly.entity_id
_entity_poly.type
_entity_poly.pdbx_seq_one_letter_code
_entity_poly.pdbx_strand_id
1 'polypeptide(L)'
;MQVKADLHVHTIYSRDSLITPKDLVFYAKKRGLNAVAITDHNTIEGALKIAKEAETDVLIIPGIEVSSRNGHIVALNMQEPVSKGLSVEETVDQIHRAGGVAVACHPFALLKGSLGKHASGKFDAVETINASATPFKRSVRKAEEIAAQLKLPRVAGTDAHYAPAIGYAYTFIDAPLDVDAIVKAIAAGRCQPCGMPVPLRLKLKKYYHYFNQKITGSKSNQAERK
;
A
#
# COMPACT_ATOMS: atom_id res chain seq x y z
N MET A 1 11.62 3.35 18.93
CA MET A 1 11.15 1.94 18.77
C MET A 1 11.05 1.64 17.29
N GLN A 2 11.51 0.49 16.83
CA GLN A 2 11.47 0.18 15.40
C GLN A 2 10.13 -0.49 15.05
N VAL A 3 9.30 0.20 14.28
CA VAL A 3 8.04 -0.33 13.75
C VAL A 3 8.31 -1.01 12.41
N LYS A 4 7.81 -2.24 12.23
CA LYS A 4 7.83 -2.98 10.97
C LYS A 4 6.45 -2.89 10.32
N ALA A 5 6.33 -2.16 9.21
CA ALA A 5 5.05 -1.89 8.56
C ALA A 5 5.03 -2.32 7.08
N ASP A 6 3.97 -3.00 6.63
CA ASP A 6 3.66 -3.13 5.20
C ASP A 6 2.79 -1.94 4.79
N LEU A 7 3.31 -1.06 3.94
CA LEU A 7 2.69 0.23 3.63
C LEU A 7 1.78 0.20 2.39
N HIS A 8 1.53 -0.99 1.80
CA HIS A 8 0.71 -1.12 0.61
C HIS A 8 -0.02 -2.47 0.56
N VAL A 9 -1.26 -2.49 1.06
CA VAL A 9 -2.09 -3.70 1.10
C VAL A 9 -3.53 -3.37 0.72
N HIS A 10 -4.14 -4.21 -0.13
CA HIS A 10 -5.52 -4.10 -0.55
C HIS A 10 -6.40 -5.13 0.16
N THR A 11 -7.65 -4.77 0.43
CA THR A 11 -8.64 -5.62 1.07
C THR A 11 -9.81 -5.92 0.11
N ILE A 12 -10.82 -6.65 0.59
CA ILE A 12 -12.05 -6.92 -0.16
C ILE A 12 -12.83 -5.66 -0.57
N TYR A 13 -12.46 -4.48 -0.07
CA TYR A 13 -12.99 -3.19 -0.51
C TYR A 13 -12.39 -2.74 -1.86
N SER A 14 -11.27 -3.33 -2.29
CA SER A 14 -10.79 -3.30 -3.67
C SER A 14 -11.38 -4.46 -4.47
N ARG A 15 -11.88 -4.16 -5.68
CA ARG A 15 -12.56 -5.18 -6.54
C ARG A 15 -11.66 -6.35 -6.96
N ASP A 16 -10.37 -6.19 -6.89
CA ASP A 16 -9.34 -7.14 -7.35
C ASP A 16 -8.55 -7.78 -6.19
N SER A 17 -8.96 -7.52 -4.96
CA SER A 17 -8.36 -8.13 -3.77
C SER A 17 -9.29 -9.17 -3.14
N LEU A 18 -8.66 -10.20 -2.55
CA LEU A 18 -9.30 -11.32 -1.84
C LEU A 18 -9.03 -11.29 -0.33
N ILE A 19 -8.43 -10.20 0.18
CA ILE A 19 -7.98 -10.13 1.57
C ILE A 19 -9.13 -9.67 2.47
N THR A 20 -9.64 -10.58 3.28
CA THR A 20 -10.60 -10.22 4.33
C THR A 20 -9.89 -9.52 5.50
N PRO A 21 -10.62 -8.75 6.35
CA PRO A 21 -10.04 -8.16 7.57
C PRO A 21 -9.39 -9.19 8.48
N LYS A 22 -9.99 -10.38 8.63
CA LYS A 22 -9.45 -11.50 9.42
C LYS A 22 -8.14 -12.03 8.83
N ASP A 23 -8.09 -12.22 7.52
CA ASP A 23 -6.88 -12.66 6.83
C ASP A 23 -5.76 -11.64 6.93
N LEU A 24 -6.08 -10.34 6.80
CA LEU A 24 -5.13 -9.25 6.94
C LEU A 24 -4.43 -9.32 8.30
N VAL A 25 -5.20 -9.36 9.38
CA VAL A 25 -4.67 -9.44 10.75
C VAL A 25 -3.86 -10.71 10.97
N PHE A 26 -4.39 -11.86 10.51
CA PHE A 26 -3.71 -13.15 10.67
C PHE A 26 -2.33 -13.16 9.99
N TYR A 27 -2.25 -12.71 8.72
CA TYR A 27 -0.98 -12.71 7.99
C TYR A 27 -0.04 -11.60 8.43
N ALA A 28 -0.53 -10.44 8.85
CA ALA A 28 0.28 -9.41 9.47
C ALA A 28 1.00 -9.93 10.72
N LYS A 29 0.26 -10.53 11.66
CA LYS A 29 0.83 -11.17 12.86
C LYS A 29 1.82 -12.27 12.49
N LYS A 30 1.46 -13.15 11.56
CA LYS A 30 2.33 -14.25 11.09
C LYS A 30 3.65 -13.77 10.50
N ARG A 31 3.68 -12.56 9.91
CA ARG A 31 4.88 -11.91 9.36
C ARG A 31 5.62 -11.04 10.35
N GLY A 32 5.14 -10.93 11.58
CA GLY A 32 5.70 -10.07 12.62
C GLY A 32 5.65 -8.60 12.25
N LEU A 33 4.58 -8.18 11.54
CA LEU A 33 4.31 -6.77 11.27
C LEU A 33 3.69 -6.12 12.52
N ASN A 34 4.15 -4.92 12.84
CA ASN A 34 3.57 -4.09 13.89
C ASN A 34 2.42 -3.22 13.34
N ALA A 35 2.52 -2.84 12.05
CA ALA A 35 1.51 -2.02 11.38
C ALA A 35 1.28 -2.46 9.93
N VAL A 36 0.09 -2.16 9.40
CA VAL A 36 -0.26 -2.36 7.99
C VAL A 36 -1.05 -1.15 7.50
N ALA A 37 -0.64 -0.57 6.37
CA ALA A 37 -1.46 0.41 5.68
C ALA A 37 -2.46 -0.31 4.76
N ILE A 38 -3.74 -0.01 4.93
CA ILE A 38 -4.79 -0.43 4.02
C ILE A 38 -4.95 0.67 2.98
N THR A 39 -4.72 0.32 1.73
CA THR A 39 -4.62 1.27 0.61
C THR A 39 -5.50 0.85 -0.55
N ASP A 40 -6.78 0.58 -0.26
CA ASP A 40 -7.75 0.15 -1.27
C ASP A 40 -7.90 1.16 -2.41
N HIS A 41 -8.16 0.68 -3.63
CA HIS A 41 -8.25 1.51 -4.82
C HIS A 41 -9.40 2.52 -4.74
N ASN A 42 -9.07 3.80 -4.69
CA ASN A 42 -9.99 4.95 -4.74
C ASN A 42 -11.10 4.92 -3.66
N THR A 43 -10.88 4.23 -2.56
CA THR A 43 -11.79 4.20 -1.41
C THR A 43 -11.02 4.14 -0.10
N ILE A 44 -11.49 4.85 0.91
CA ILE A 44 -10.97 4.86 2.28
C ILE A 44 -11.83 4.03 3.23
N GLU A 45 -13.02 3.61 2.77
CA GLU A 45 -14.04 2.99 3.61
C GLU A 45 -13.53 1.76 4.36
N GLY A 46 -12.88 0.82 3.64
CA GLY A 46 -12.32 -0.39 4.24
C GLY A 46 -11.26 -0.08 5.30
N ALA A 47 -10.37 0.86 5.01
CA ALA A 47 -9.31 1.27 5.92
C ALA A 47 -9.86 1.84 7.23
N LEU A 48 -10.82 2.76 7.17
CA LEU A 48 -11.43 3.38 8.34
C LEU A 48 -12.25 2.37 9.15
N LYS A 49 -13.04 1.53 8.47
CA LYS A 49 -13.83 0.50 9.13
C LYS A 49 -12.95 -0.50 9.87
N ILE A 50 -11.93 -1.04 9.21
CA ILE A 50 -11.03 -2.03 9.82
C ILE A 50 -10.20 -1.40 10.93
N ALA A 51 -9.72 -0.17 10.77
CA ALA A 51 -9.00 0.54 11.83
C ALA A 51 -9.84 0.71 13.11
N LYS A 52 -11.16 0.90 12.96
CA LYS A 52 -12.09 1.09 14.09
C LYS A 52 -12.51 -0.25 14.73
N GLU A 53 -12.75 -1.29 13.91
CA GLU A 53 -13.43 -2.51 14.33
C GLU A 53 -12.48 -3.68 14.61
N ALA A 54 -11.24 -3.65 14.10
CA ALA A 54 -10.32 -4.75 14.27
C ALA A 54 -9.77 -4.81 15.72
N GLU A 55 -10.17 -5.81 16.46
CA GLU A 55 -9.55 -6.15 17.76
C GLU A 55 -8.19 -6.81 17.51
N THR A 56 -7.13 -6.02 17.42
CA THR A 56 -5.79 -6.51 17.07
C THR A 56 -4.68 -5.63 17.65
N ASP A 57 -3.52 -6.26 17.92
CA ASP A 57 -2.29 -5.55 18.28
C ASP A 57 -1.55 -4.99 17.06
N VAL A 58 -2.01 -5.28 15.85
CA VAL A 58 -1.46 -4.72 14.61
C VAL A 58 -2.11 -3.37 14.36
N LEU A 59 -1.30 -2.31 14.35
CA LEU A 59 -1.80 -0.97 14.05
C LEU A 59 -2.25 -0.89 12.58
N ILE A 60 -3.47 -0.47 12.35
CA ILE A 60 -3.98 -0.20 11.00
C ILE A 60 -3.73 1.27 10.67
N ILE A 61 -2.99 1.53 9.59
CA ILE A 61 -2.76 2.87 9.05
C ILE A 61 -3.81 3.10 7.97
N PRO A 62 -4.78 4.01 8.17
CA PRO A 62 -5.75 4.33 7.13
C PRO A 62 -5.06 4.97 5.93
N GLY A 63 -5.32 4.44 4.74
CA GLY A 63 -4.74 4.92 3.51
C GLY A 63 -5.65 4.63 2.31
N ILE A 64 -5.22 5.08 1.16
CA ILE A 64 -5.93 4.91 -0.11
C ILE A 64 -4.92 4.89 -1.26
N GLU A 65 -5.07 3.99 -2.23
CA GLU A 65 -4.36 4.09 -3.49
C GLU A 65 -5.22 4.84 -4.52
N VAL A 66 -4.82 6.08 -4.80
CA VAL A 66 -5.55 6.99 -5.68
C VAL A 66 -5.10 6.81 -7.14
N SER A 67 -6.04 6.56 -8.03
CA SER A 67 -5.79 6.57 -9.47
C SER A 67 -5.78 8.03 -9.97
N SER A 68 -4.61 8.64 -10.06
CA SER A 68 -4.43 9.93 -10.73
C SER A 68 -4.47 9.76 -12.25
N ARG A 69 -4.46 10.86 -13.00
CA ARG A 69 -4.42 10.84 -14.47
C ARG A 69 -3.17 10.15 -15.04
N ASN A 70 -2.07 10.18 -14.30
CA ASN A 70 -0.75 9.75 -14.81
C ASN A 70 -0.16 8.56 -14.02
N GLY A 71 -0.92 7.95 -13.13
CA GLY A 71 -0.49 6.80 -12.35
C GLY A 71 -1.08 6.77 -10.94
N HIS A 72 -0.69 5.77 -10.17
CA HIS A 72 -1.22 5.56 -8.83
C HIS A 72 -0.36 6.27 -7.78
N ILE A 73 -1.03 6.75 -6.74
CA ILE A 73 -0.43 7.43 -5.58
C ILE A 73 -1.00 6.81 -4.32
N VAL A 74 -0.16 6.32 -3.44
CA VAL A 74 -0.59 5.90 -2.11
C VAL A 74 -0.61 7.10 -1.19
N ALA A 75 -1.76 7.35 -0.57
CA ALA A 75 -1.94 8.31 0.50
C ALA A 75 -2.04 7.58 1.83
N LEU A 76 -1.23 7.96 2.82
CA LEU A 76 -1.22 7.38 4.16
C LEU A 76 -1.79 8.38 5.18
N ASN A 77 -2.36 7.89 6.28
CA ASN A 77 -2.98 8.68 7.34
C ASN A 77 -4.17 9.52 6.83
N MET A 78 -5.04 8.89 6.06
CA MET A 78 -6.22 9.56 5.50
C MET A 78 -7.45 9.32 6.37
N GLN A 79 -8.29 10.37 6.51
CA GLN A 79 -9.60 10.29 7.19
C GLN A 79 -10.76 10.54 6.23
N GLU A 80 -10.46 11.00 5.02
CA GLU A 80 -11.43 11.29 3.97
C GLU A 80 -10.91 10.85 2.60
N PRO A 81 -11.79 10.60 1.62
CA PRO A 81 -11.37 10.14 0.31
C PRO A 81 -10.67 11.24 -0.49
N VAL A 82 -9.78 10.82 -1.38
CA VAL A 82 -9.12 11.67 -2.38
C VAL A 82 -9.76 11.44 -3.73
N SER A 83 -10.00 12.51 -4.49
CA SER A 83 -10.64 12.45 -5.80
C SER A 83 -9.73 11.75 -6.83
N LYS A 84 -10.27 10.75 -7.52
CA LYS A 84 -9.57 10.07 -8.63
C LYS A 84 -9.56 10.93 -9.89
N GLY A 85 -8.60 10.67 -10.80
CA GLY A 85 -8.55 11.27 -12.14
C GLY A 85 -8.01 12.70 -12.18
N LEU A 86 -7.53 13.23 -11.05
CA LEU A 86 -6.79 14.49 -11.00
C LEU A 86 -5.38 14.33 -11.58
N SER A 87 -4.69 15.43 -11.87
CA SER A 87 -3.25 15.38 -12.14
C SER A 87 -2.49 14.87 -10.93
N VAL A 88 -1.23 14.48 -11.10
CA VAL A 88 -0.38 14.04 -9.99
C VAL A 88 -0.24 15.15 -8.95
N GLU A 89 0.01 16.37 -9.41
CA GLU A 89 0.19 17.55 -8.55
C GLU A 89 -1.07 17.86 -7.75
N GLU A 90 -2.24 17.90 -8.39
CA GLU A 90 -3.53 18.13 -7.72
C GLU A 90 -3.86 17.04 -6.70
N THR A 91 -3.53 15.78 -7.04
CA THR A 91 -3.75 14.64 -6.13
C THR A 91 -2.87 14.77 -4.89
N VAL A 92 -1.58 15.06 -5.06
CA VAL A 92 -0.65 15.27 -3.94
C VAL A 92 -1.08 16.47 -3.08
N ASP A 93 -1.45 17.58 -3.70
CA ASP A 93 -1.93 18.77 -2.99
C ASP A 93 -3.23 18.48 -2.20
N GLN A 94 -4.12 17.62 -2.72
CA GLN A 94 -5.31 17.20 -1.97
C GLN A 94 -4.96 16.31 -0.78
N ILE A 95 -4.01 15.37 -0.94
CA ILE A 95 -3.50 14.52 0.15
C ILE A 95 -2.90 15.37 1.27
N HIS A 96 -2.04 16.33 0.92
CA HIS A 96 -1.41 17.20 1.89
C HIS A 96 -2.42 18.10 2.63
N ARG A 97 -3.42 18.65 1.93
CA ARG A 97 -4.49 19.43 2.58
C ARG A 97 -5.31 18.62 3.58
N ALA A 98 -5.47 17.32 3.34
CA ALA A 98 -6.12 16.40 4.26
C ALA A 98 -5.21 15.90 5.40
N GLY A 99 -3.96 16.39 5.48
CA GLY A 99 -2.98 16.01 6.50
C GLY A 99 -2.31 14.64 6.26
N GLY A 100 -2.49 14.07 5.07
CA GLY A 100 -1.89 12.80 4.69
C GLY A 100 -0.47 12.93 4.14
N VAL A 101 0.18 11.78 3.95
CA VAL A 101 1.51 11.62 3.35
C VAL A 101 1.36 10.95 1.98
N ALA A 102 1.91 11.59 0.94
CA ALA A 102 1.84 11.12 -0.45
C ALA A 102 3.07 10.28 -0.81
N VAL A 103 2.85 9.03 -1.21
CA VAL A 103 3.91 8.09 -1.63
C VAL A 103 3.77 7.79 -3.12
N ALA A 104 4.85 8.02 -3.89
CA ALA A 104 4.93 7.57 -5.28
C ALA A 104 5.06 6.04 -5.30
N CYS A 105 3.93 5.34 -5.45
CA CYS A 105 3.90 3.88 -5.37
C CYS A 105 4.32 3.24 -6.70
N HIS A 106 5.03 2.11 -6.60
CA HIS A 106 5.54 1.28 -7.73
C HIS A 106 5.87 2.06 -9.02
N PRO A 107 6.66 3.17 -8.96
CA PRO A 107 6.74 4.16 -10.04
C PRO A 107 7.24 3.61 -11.38
N PHE A 108 7.84 2.42 -11.41
CA PHE A 108 8.39 1.79 -12.62
C PHE A 108 7.96 0.32 -12.81
N ALA A 109 6.93 -0.15 -12.12
CA ALA A 109 6.39 -1.48 -12.36
C ALA A 109 5.56 -1.51 -13.65
N LEU A 110 5.66 -2.57 -14.44
CA LEU A 110 4.83 -2.73 -15.63
C LEU A 110 3.40 -3.11 -15.24
N LEU A 111 2.42 -2.61 -15.99
CA LEU A 111 0.99 -2.95 -15.87
C LEU A 111 0.36 -2.65 -14.50
N LYS A 112 0.88 -1.64 -13.78
CA LYS A 112 0.39 -1.28 -12.44
C LYS A 112 0.02 0.20 -12.26
N GLY A 113 -0.28 0.92 -13.34
CA GLY A 113 -0.56 2.35 -13.20
C GLY A 113 0.64 3.14 -12.65
N SER A 114 1.83 2.85 -13.18
CA SER A 114 3.07 3.46 -12.70
C SER A 114 3.23 4.90 -13.13
N LEU A 115 3.70 5.76 -12.22
CA LEU A 115 3.91 7.19 -12.43
C LEU A 115 5.01 7.49 -13.46
N GLY A 116 6.06 6.64 -13.56
CA GLY A 116 7.19 6.84 -14.46
C GLY A 116 7.85 8.21 -14.23
N LYS A 117 7.92 9.00 -15.29
CA LYS A 117 8.48 10.37 -15.28
C LYS A 117 7.65 11.38 -14.47
N HIS A 118 6.43 11.05 -14.08
CA HIS A 118 5.56 11.94 -13.29
C HIS A 118 5.82 11.86 -11.78
N ALA A 119 6.70 10.97 -11.31
CA ALA A 119 7.23 11.06 -9.96
C ALA A 119 8.04 12.36 -9.81
N SER A 120 7.68 13.19 -8.84
CA SER A 120 8.25 14.53 -8.65
C SER A 120 8.67 14.78 -7.21
N GLY A 121 9.35 15.87 -6.94
CA GLY A 121 9.76 16.29 -5.60
C GLY A 121 8.62 16.75 -4.68
N LYS A 122 7.37 16.73 -5.13
CA LYS A 122 6.21 17.04 -4.29
C LYS A 122 5.77 15.87 -3.40
N PHE A 123 6.20 14.64 -3.72
CA PHE A 123 5.94 13.48 -2.88
C PHE A 123 6.74 13.51 -1.58
N ASP A 124 6.23 12.85 -0.54
CA ASP A 124 6.92 12.70 0.75
C ASP A 124 7.84 11.49 0.78
N ALA A 125 7.57 10.48 -0.04
CA ALA A 125 8.39 9.28 -0.16
C ALA A 125 8.19 8.58 -1.51
N VAL A 126 9.11 7.67 -1.83
CA VAL A 126 9.03 6.78 -3.00
C VAL A 126 8.99 5.33 -2.53
N GLU A 127 8.04 4.54 -3.01
CA GLU A 127 8.03 3.10 -2.83
C GLU A 127 9.07 2.46 -3.73
N THR A 128 10.28 2.29 -3.19
CA THR A 128 11.40 1.72 -3.94
C THR A 128 11.33 0.21 -4.04
N ILE A 129 10.71 -0.46 -3.06
CA ILE A 129 10.47 -1.89 -3.07
C ILE A 129 8.97 -2.18 -3.03
N ASN A 130 8.40 -2.57 -4.17
CA ASN A 130 7.06 -3.14 -4.25
C ASN A 130 7.20 -4.63 -4.57
N ALA A 131 6.80 -5.51 -3.64
CA ALA A 131 7.02 -6.97 -3.78
C ALA A 131 6.24 -7.59 -4.94
N SER A 132 5.16 -6.96 -5.38
CA SER A 132 4.35 -7.41 -6.51
C SER A 132 4.82 -6.85 -7.85
N ALA A 133 5.79 -5.92 -7.87
CA ALA A 133 6.30 -5.30 -9.09
C ALA A 133 6.90 -6.30 -10.07
N THR A 134 6.73 -6.04 -11.36
CA THR A 134 7.28 -6.84 -12.43
C THR A 134 7.86 -5.91 -13.52
N PRO A 135 9.10 -6.13 -13.98
CA PRO A 135 10.15 -6.99 -13.43
C PRO A 135 10.74 -6.43 -12.13
N PHE A 136 10.81 -7.22 -11.07
CA PHE A 136 11.13 -6.75 -9.72
C PHE A 136 12.47 -5.99 -9.64
N LYS A 137 13.58 -6.63 -10.00
CA LYS A 137 14.93 -6.02 -9.90
C LYS A 137 15.07 -4.71 -10.68
N ARG A 138 14.48 -4.63 -11.89
CA ARG A 138 14.48 -3.41 -12.71
C ARG A 138 13.66 -2.30 -12.07
N SER A 139 12.48 -2.65 -11.54
CA SER A 139 11.58 -1.69 -10.89
C SER A 139 12.22 -1.10 -9.64
N VAL A 140 12.82 -1.94 -8.78
CA VAL A 140 13.56 -1.50 -7.59
C VAL A 140 14.69 -0.55 -7.97
N ARG A 141 15.60 -0.96 -8.89
CA ARG A 141 16.72 -0.11 -9.30
C ARG A 141 16.27 1.27 -9.80
N LYS A 142 15.26 1.33 -10.67
CA LYS A 142 14.76 2.60 -11.20
C LYS A 142 14.06 3.46 -10.13
N ALA A 143 13.36 2.83 -9.19
CA ALA A 143 12.72 3.54 -8.08
C ALA A 143 13.76 4.09 -7.09
N GLU A 144 14.85 3.37 -6.85
CA GLU A 144 15.98 3.88 -6.05
C GLU A 144 16.69 5.05 -6.75
N GLU A 145 16.92 4.95 -8.08
CA GLU A 145 17.51 6.03 -8.87
C GLU A 145 16.69 7.32 -8.77
N ILE A 146 15.35 7.24 -8.94
CA ILE A 146 14.50 8.45 -8.86
C ILE A 146 14.40 8.96 -7.42
N ALA A 147 14.30 8.11 -6.41
CA ALA A 147 14.29 8.52 -5.01
C ALA A 147 15.56 9.29 -4.62
N ALA A 148 16.72 8.80 -5.07
CA ALA A 148 18.01 9.48 -4.86
C ALA A 148 18.07 10.83 -5.61
N GLN A 149 17.63 10.87 -6.87
CA GLN A 149 17.60 12.09 -7.68
C GLN A 149 16.70 13.16 -7.07
N LEU A 150 15.53 12.78 -6.56
CA LEU A 150 14.56 13.68 -5.93
C LEU A 150 14.88 13.97 -4.45
N LYS A 151 15.86 13.28 -3.87
CA LYS A 151 16.21 13.32 -2.45
C LYS A 151 15.03 12.98 -1.52
N LEU A 152 14.19 12.04 -1.95
CA LEU A 152 13.01 11.60 -1.21
C LEU A 152 13.30 10.37 -0.35
N PRO A 153 12.65 10.23 0.80
CA PRO A 153 12.63 9.02 1.61
C PRO A 153 12.21 7.80 0.81
N ARG A 154 12.72 6.62 1.20
CA ARG A 154 12.43 5.35 0.54
C ARG A 154 11.59 4.47 1.43
N VAL A 155 10.51 3.93 0.90
CA VAL A 155 9.62 3.01 1.59
C VAL A 155 9.41 1.73 0.78
N ALA A 156 8.76 0.76 1.39
CA ALA A 156 8.40 -0.51 0.78
C ALA A 156 6.99 -0.94 1.17
N GLY A 157 6.31 -1.59 0.24
CA GLY A 157 5.02 -2.24 0.46
C GLY A 157 4.88 -3.49 -0.40
N THR A 158 4.00 -4.38 0.01
CA THR A 158 3.80 -5.64 -0.74
C THR A 158 2.94 -5.44 -1.97
N ASP A 159 1.98 -4.52 -1.93
CA ASP A 159 0.89 -4.38 -2.90
C ASP A 159 0.12 -5.71 -3.00
N ALA A 160 -0.25 -6.19 -1.81
CA ALA A 160 -0.87 -7.50 -1.64
C ALA A 160 -2.36 -7.44 -1.98
N HIS A 161 -2.82 -8.38 -2.83
CA HIS A 161 -4.22 -8.63 -3.16
C HIS A 161 -4.62 -10.08 -2.83
N TYR A 162 -3.71 -10.83 -2.20
CA TYR A 162 -3.89 -12.19 -1.73
C TYR A 162 -3.13 -12.34 -0.40
N ALA A 163 -3.83 -12.69 0.65
CA ALA A 163 -3.34 -12.59 2.02
C ALA A 163 -1.98 -13.27 2.30
N PRO A 164 -1.66 -14.45 1.74
CA PRO A 164 -0.34 -15.06 1.90
C PRO A 164 0.83 -14.22 1.39
N ALA A 165 0.57 -13.18 0.58
CA ALA A 165 1.60 -12.27 0.07
C ALA A 165 1.94 -11.13 1.04
N ILE A 166 1.10 -10.80 2.02
CA ILE A 166 1.34 -9.74 3.01
C ILE A 166 2.72 -9.89 3.64
N GLY A 167 3.44 -8.78 3.78
CA GLY A 167 4.74 -8.71 4.45
C GLY A 167 5.92 -9.27 3.64
N TYR A 168 5.78 -9.50 2.33
CA TYR A 168 6.94 -9.78 1.46
C TYR A 168 7.79 -8.55 1.19
N ALA A 169 7.20 -7.35 1.31
CA ALA A 169 7.95 -6.11 1.47
C ALA A 169 7.35 -5.33 2.64
N TYR A 170 8.20 -4.59 3.32
CA TYR A 170 7.86 -3.81 4.49
C TYR A 170 8.90 -2.71 4.72
N THR A 171 8.53 -1.73 5.51
CA THR A 171 9.41 -0.64 5.92
C THR A 171 9.67 -0.74 7.42
N PHE A 172 10.94 -0.68 7.82
CA PHE A 172 11.31 -0.37 9.19
C PHE A 172 11.24 1.13 9.41
N ILE A 173 10.56 1.58 10.46
CA ILE A 173 10.31 2.98 10.76
C ILE A 173 10.72 3.26 12.20
N ASP A 174 11.55 4.27 12.41
CA ASP A 174 11.95 4.69 13.75
C ASP A 174 10.94 5.67 14.32
N ALA A 175 9.91 5.11 14.95
CA ALA A 175 8.78 5.84 15.54
C ALA A 175 8.12 5.04 16.67
N PRO A 176 7.34 5.67 17.55
CA PRO A 176 6.32 5.00 18.36
C PRO A 176 5.29 4.30 17.47
N LEU A 177 4.58 3.32 18.03
CA LEU A 177 3.49 2.62 17.32
C LEU A 177 2.21 3.48 17.36
N ASP A 178 2.25 4.54 16.59
CA ASP A 178 1.20 5.55 16.45
C ASP A 178 1.17 6.05 15.00
N VAL A 179 -0.01 6.24 14.41
CA VAL A 179 -0.15 6.55 12.97
C VAL A 179 0.54 7.87 12.63
N ASP A 180 0.30 8.93 13.40
CA ASP A 180 0.89 10.25 13.14
C ASP A 180 2.41 10.24 13.28
N ALA A 181 2.92 9.53 14.31
CA ALA A 181 4.35 9.38 14.52
C ALA A 181 5.02 8.61 13.37
N ILE A 182 4.37 7.56 12.87
CA ILE A 182 4.84 6.75 11.74
C ILE A 182 4.94 7.58 10.47
N VAL A 183 3.87 8.29 10.08
CA VAL A 183 3.89 9.06 8.82
C VAL A 183 4.84 10.25 8.89
N LYS A 184 4.96 10.92 10.05
CA LYS A 184 5.97 11.95 10.27
C LYS A 184 7.40 11.40 10.18
N ALA A 185 7.64 10.19 10.68
CA ALA A 185 8.95 9.55 10.56
C ALA A 185 9.28 9.18 9.11
N ILE A 186 8.29 8.72 8.33
CA ILE A 186 8.45 8.45 6.90
C ILE A 186 8.83 9.73 6.16
N ALA A 187 8.07 10.81 6.31
CA ALA A 187 8.35 12.10 5.66
C ALA A 187 9.71 12.68 6.08
N ALA A 188 10.16 12.43 7.31
CA ALA A 188 11.49 12.82 7.80
C ALA A 188 12.63 11.88 7.36
N GLY A 189 12.37 10.84 6.57
CA GLY A 189 13.38 9.88 6.12
C GLY A 189 13.89 8.91 7.19
N ARG A 190 13.23 8.83 8.35
CA ARG A 190 13.57 7.88 9.42
C ARG A 190 12.95 6.51 9.18
N CYS A 191 13.23 5.98 7.98
CA CYS A 191 12.68 4.72 7.53
C CYS A 191 13.65 3.98 6.60
N GLN A 192 13.52 2.64 6.56
CA GLN A 192 14.34 1.77 5.74
C GLN A 192 13.47 0.72 5.05
N PRO A 193 13.43 0.69 3.70
CA PRO A 193 12.70 -0.31 2.94
C PRO A 193 13.40 -1.66 2.97
N CYS A 194 12.62 -2.73 3.10
CA CYS A 194 13.06 -4.11 3.04
C CYS A 194 12.06 -4.96 2.24
N GLY A 195 12.54 -5.98 1.54
CA GLY A 195 11.61 -6.89 0.87
C GLY A 195 12.24 -7.75 -0.21
N MET A 196 11.42 -8.68 -0.68
CA MET A 196 11.71 -9.58 -1.77
C MET A 196 10.48 -9.75 -2.66
N PRO A 197 10.62 -10.20 -3.90
CA PRO A 197 9.47 -10.38 -4.78
C PRO A 197 8.51 -11.44 -4.22
N VAL A 198 7.21 -11.20 -4.38
CA VAL A 198 6.20 -12.23 -4.12
C VAL A 198 6.49 -13.45 -5.00
N PRO A 199 6.62 -14.65 -4.44
CA PRO A 199 6.90 -15.87 -5.21
C PRO A 199 5.85 -16.13 -6.30
N LEU A 200 6.31 -16.58 -7.46
CA LEU A 200 5.43 -16.85 -8.61
C LEU A 200 4.28 -17.80 -8.25
N ARG A 201 4.53 -18.81 -7.41
CA ARG A 201 3.51 -19.72 -6.91
C ARG A 201 2.35 -19.01 -6.22
N LEU A 202 2.61 -17.92 -5.47
CA LEU A 202 1.56 -17.16 -4.80
C LEU A 202 0.81 -16.25 -5.80
N LYS A 203 1.53 -15.68 -6.78
CA LYS A 203 0.91 -14.92 -7.88
C LYS A 203 -0.07 -15.82 -8.66
N LEU A 204 0.34 -17.05 -9.01
CA LEU A 204 -0.53 -18.02 -9.70
C LEU A 204 -1.72 -18.45 -8.84
N LYS A 205 -1.51 -18.70 -7.53
CA LYS A 205 -2.61 -19.02 -6.61
C LYS A 205 -3.64 -17.89 -6.50
N LYS A 206 -3.20 -16.61 -6.46
CA LYS A 206 -4.11 -15.45 -6.50
C LYS A 206 -5.05 -15.56 -7.71
N TYR A 207 -4.51 -15.76 -8.92
CA TYR A 207 -5.33 -15.85 -10.14
C TYR A 207 -6.29 -17.02 -10.11
N TYR A 208 -5.86 -18.19 -9.64
CA TYR A 208 -6.71 -19.37 -9.49
C TYR A 208 -7.89 -19.10 -8.54
N HIS A 209 -7.65 -18.54 -7.36
CA HIS A 209 -8.71 -18.21 -6.40
C HIS A 209 -9.66 -17.14 -6.93
N TYR A 210 -9.12 -16.09 -7.55
CA TYR A 210 -9.93 -15.03 -8.14
C TYR A 210 -10.85 -15.53 -9.26
N PHE A 211 -10.34 -16.42 -10.11
CA PHE A 211 -11.12 -17.03 -11.18
C PHE A 211 -12.22 -17.96 -10.64
N ASN A 212 -11.90 -18.78 -9.66
CA ASN A 212 -12.88 -19.67 -9.03
C ASN A 212 -14.00 -18.89 -8.35
N GLN A 213 -13.71 -17.82 -7.63
CA GLN A 213 -14.74 -16.97 -7.03
C GLN A 213 -15.68 -16.35 -8.07
N LYS A 214 -15.17 -15.96 -9.23
CA LYS A 214 -16.00 -15.42 -10.32
C LYS A 214 -16.91 -16.49 -10.95
N ILE A 215 -16.42 -17.72 -11.10
CA ILE A 215 -17.20 -18.81 -11.71
C ILE A 215 -18.23 -19.37 -10.73
N THR A 216 -17.85 -19.58 -9.48
CA THR A 216 -18.72 -20.26 -8.50
C THR A 216 -19.80 -19.34 -7.92
N GLY A 217 -19.78 -18.04 -8.26
CA GLY A 217 -20.80 -17.08 -7.81
C GLY A 217 -20.92 -17.00 -6.29
N SER A 218 -19.84 -17.31 -5.57
CA SER A 218 -19.86 -17.36 -4.11
C SER A 218 -20.27 -16.01 -3.52
N LYS A 219 -21.54 -15.91 -3.09
CA LYS A 219 -22.18 -14.76 -2.44
C LYS A 219 -21.62 -14.43 -1.06
N SER A 220 -20.57 -15.13 -0.62
CA SER A 220 -20.01 -14.96 0.73
C SER A 220 -19.41 -13.56 1.00
N ASN A 221 -18.99 -12.84 -0.04
CA ASN A 221 -18.37 -11.51 0.13
C ASN A 221 -19.38 -10.35 0.21
N GLN A 222 -20.69 -10.57 -0.01
CA GLN A 222 -21.67 -9.49 0.13
C GLN A 222 -22.15 -9.29 1.58
N ALA A 223 -22.04 -10.30 2.42
CA ALA A 223 -22.44 -10.23 3.82
C ALA A 223 -21.43 -9.46 4.71
N GLU A 224 -20.15 -9.42 4.30
CA GLU A 224 -19.10 -8.69 5.03
C GLU A 224 -18.93 -7.23 4.57
N ARG A 225 -19.67 -6.81 3.52
CA ARG A 225 -19.69 -5.41 3.02
C ARG A 225 -20.85 -4.57 3.60
N LYS A 226 -21.75 -5.18 4.36
CA LYS A 226 -22.80 -4.51 5.08
C LYS A 226 -22.47 -4.49 6.55
#